data_8ea9e558b4a6d4fdd1e079f3bb33f580
#
_entry.id   8ea9e558b4a6d4fdd1e079f3bb33f580
#
_cell.length_a   1.000
_cell.length_b   1.000
_cell.length_c   1.000
_cell.angle_alpha   90.00
_cell.angle_beta   90.00
_cell.angle_gamma   90.00
#
_symmetry.space_group_name_H-M   'P 1'
#
loop_
_entity.id
_entity.type
_entity.pdbx_description
1 polymer ?
#
loop_
_entity_poly.entity_id
_entity_poly.type
_entity_poly.pdbx_seq_one_letter_code
_entity_poly.pdbx_strand_id
1 'polypeptide(L)'
;CKETGSNQFVGNWPGVTVEKKEGRLKGHKDVIVTDLPGIYSLSPYTLEEVVARNYLVGERPDVILNIIDGTNLERNLYLTTQLVELGIPVVAAVNMMDVVKKNGDKINISQLSTELGCEVCEISALKGTGITEAAEKAIKAAQSNTKMIPQHTFSGVVEHALAHIEEAVLHDMPEGQQRWYAIKIFERDEKVLAMMNIPKDK
;
A
#
# COMPACT_ATOMS: atom_id res chain seq x y z
N CYS A 1 -10.94 -0.74 -16.82
CA CYS A 1 -11.09 0.30 -15.77
C CYS A 1 -11.69 1.57 -16.32
N LYS A 2 -12.57 2.24 -15.54
CA LYS A 2 -13.17 3.52 -15.92
C LYS A 2 -12.16 4.67 -15.94
N GLU A 3 -11.04 4.51 -15.24
CA GLU A 3 -10.02 5.55 -15.05
C GLU A 3 -8.96 5.61 -16.15
N THR A 4 -8.59 4.48 -16.74
CA THR A 4 -7.49 4.43 -17.71
C THR A 4 -7.93 4.62 -19.17
N GLY A 5 -9.22 4.61 -19.47
CA GLY A 5 -9.69 4.59 -20.86
C GLY A 5 -9.39 3.27 -21.57
N SER A 6 -9.41 3.26 -22.92
CA SER A 6 -9.39 2.02 -23.71
C SER A 6 -8.01 1.43 -24.03
N ASN A 7 -6.90 2.07 -23.66
CA ASN A 7 -5.55 1.60 -23.99
C ASN A 7 -4.86 1.02 -22.75
N GLN A 8 -5.15 -0.26 -22.46
CA GLN A 8 -4.46 -1.02 -21.41
C GLN A 8 -3.52 -2.03 -22.06
N PHE A 9 -2.32 -2.13 -21.50
CA PHE A 9 -1.45 -3.28 -21.74
C PHE A 9 -1.85 -4.40 -20.78
N VAL A 10 -2.07 -5.59 -21.32
CA VAL A 10 -2.41 -6.80 -20.56
C VAL A 10 -1.32 -7.83 -20.85
N GLY A 11 -0.72 -8.35 -19.81
CA GLY A 11 0.30 -9.39 -19.88
C GLY A 11 0.34 -10.17 -18.56
N ASN A 12 1.39 -10.92 -18.33
CA ASN A 12 1.61 -11.58 -17.05
C ASN A 12 2.79 -10.92 -16.33
N TRP A 13 2.76 -10.97 -15.00
CA TRP A 13 3.92 -10.62 -14.20
C TRP A 13 5.10 -11.54 -14.53
N PRO A 14 6.34 -11.04 -14.55
CA PRO A 14 7.50 -11.85 -14.92
C PRO A 14 7.63 -13.13 -14.09
N GLY A 15 7.75 -14.28 -14.78
CA GLY A 15 7.96 -15.58 -14.15
C GLY A 15 6.75 -16.24 -13.48
N VAL A 16 5.56 -15.66 -13.61
CA VAL A 16 4.33 -16.18 -12.99
C VAL A 16 3.13 -16.06 -13.92
N THR A 17 2.04 -16.78 -13.61
CA THR A 17 0.79 -16.77 -14.37
C THR A 17 -0.20 -15.69 -13.93
N VAL A 18 0.19 -14.81 -13.02
CA VAL A 18 -0.65 -13.72 -12.53
C VAL A 18 -0.72 -12.63 -13.59
N GLU A 19 -1.93 -12.17 -13.89
CA GLU A 19 -2.20 -11.13 -14.88
C GLU A 19 -1.68 -9.76 -14.42
N LYS A 20 -0.96 -9.05 -15.30
CA LYS A 20 -0.51 -7.67 -15.13
C LYS A 20 -1.29 -6.77 -16.06
N LYS A 21 -1.88 -5.71 -15.52
CA LYS A 21 -2.56 -4.66 -16.29
C LYS A 21 -1.91 -3.33 -16.01
N GLU A 22 -1.57 -2.63 -17.07
CA GLU A 22 -1.06 -1.26 -17.00
C GLU A 22 -1.81 -0.37 -17.97
N GLY A 23 -1.99 0.89 -17.63
CA GLY A 23 -2.63 1.86 -18.50
C GLY A 23 -2.29 3.29 -18.09
N ARG A 24 -2.47 4.22 -19.01
CA ARG A 24 -2.31 5.64 -18.72
C ARG A 24 -3.59 6.21 -18.13
N LEU A 25 -3.45 7.06 -17.13
CA LEU A 25 -4.59 7.71 -16.51
C LEU A 25 -5.23 8.69 -17.51
N LYS A 26 -6.55 8.65 -17.63
CA LYS A 26 -7.30 9.55 -18.48
C LYS A 26 -7.10 11.02 -18.04
N GLY A 27 -6.67 11.87 -18.95
CA GLY A 27 -6.36 13.28 -18.66
C GLY A 27 -4.92 13.54 -18.19
N HIS A 28 -4.16 12.49 -17.83
CA HIS A 28 -2.78 12.58 -17.35
C HIS A 28 -1.90 11.56 -18.08
N LYS A 29 -1.34 11.95 -19.23
CA LYS A 29 -0.60 11.05 -20.14
C LYS A 29 0.73 10.56 -19.56
N ASP A 30 1.27 11.27 -18.60
CA ASP A 30 2.51 10.99 -17.85
C ASP A 30 2.29 10.07 -16.66
N VAL A 31 1.04 9.79 -16.28
CA VAL A 31 0.69 8.92 -15.15
C VAL A 31 0.36 7.52 -15.65
N ILE A 32 1.14 6.54 -15.19
CA ILE A 32 0.92 5.12 -15.44
C ILE A 32 0.23 4.52 -14.21
N VAL A 33 -0.87 3.83 -14.44
CA VAL A 33 -1.59 3.05 -13.41
C VAL A 33 -1.29 1.58 -13.64
N THR A 34 -0.68 0.95 -12.65
CA THR A 34 -0.43 -0.50 -12.63
C THR A 34 -1.41 -1.17 -11.68
N ASP A 35 -2.18 -2.12 -12.18
CA ASP A 35 -3.13 -2.91 -11.38
C ASP A 35 -2.37 -4.04 -10.69
N LEU A 36 -2.44 -4.08 -9.36
CA LEU A 36 -1.86 -5.16 -8.56
C LEU A 36 -2.92 -6.22 -8.26
N PRO A 37 -2.52 -7.48 -8.08
CA PRO A 37 -3.44 -8.53 -7.63
C PRO A 37 -4.15 -8.13 -6.35
N GLY A 38 -5.42 -8.54 -6.19
CA GLY A 38 -6.18 -8.32 -4.97
C GLY A 38 -5.60 -9.13 -3.82
N ILE A 39 -5.10 -8.45 -2.80
CA ILE A 39 -4.44 -9.04 -1.63
C ILE A 39 -5.00 -8.46 -0.34
N TYR A 40 -4.79 -9.15 0.77
CA TYR A 40 -5.17 -8.70 2.10
C TYR A 40 -3.97 -8.47 3.03
N SER A 41 -2.77 -8.89 2.60
CA SER A 41 -1.53 -8.65 3.32
C SER A 41 -0.34 -8.64 2.35
N LEU A 42 0.80 -8.14 2.80
CA LEU A 42 2.09 -8.26 2.11
C LEU A 42 2.90 -9.48 2.58
N SER A 43 2.25 -10.41 3.25
CA SER A 43 2.86 -11.68 3.65
C SER A 43 3.07 -12.60 2.44
N PRO A 44 4.18 -13.33 2.34
CA PRO A 44 4.52 -14.08 1.13
C PRO A 44 3.88 -15.48 1.08
N TYR A 45 2.59 -15.59 1.41
CA TYR A 45 1.91 -16.89 1.46
C TYR A 45 1.27 -17.30 0.13
N THR A 46 0.71 -16.35 -0.60
CA THR A 46 0.13 -16.60 -1.92
C THR A 46 1.01 -16.04 -3.02
N LEU A 47 0.83 -16.53 -4.25
CA LEU A 47 1.55 -16.02 -5.41
C LEU A 47 1.23 -14.55 -5.68
N GLU A 48 -0.03 -14.17 -5.52
CA GLU A 48 -0.52 -12.82 -5.66
C GLU A 48 0.12 -11.86 -4.65
N GLU A 49 0.22 -12.26 -3.39
CA GLU A 49 0.89 -11.50 -2.33
C GLU A 49 2.39 -11.34 -2.61
N VAL A 50 3.05 -12.41 -3.09
CA VAL A 50 4.47 -12.36 -3.49
C VAL A 50 4.68 -11.38 -4.64
N VAL A 51 3.82 -11.40 -5.66
CA VAL A 51 3.91 -10.51 -6.82
C VAL A 51 3.73 -9.06 -6.38
N ALA A 52 2.67 -8.76 -5.64
CA ALA A 52 2.39 -7.39 -5.17
C ALA A 52 3.52 -6.86 -4.28
N ARG A 53 3.99 -7.66 -3.32
CA ARG A 53 5.10 -7.30 -2.44
C ARG A 53 6.39 -7.02 -3.22
N ASN A 54 6.78 -7.92 -4.12
CA ASN A 54 8.00 -7.75 -4.90
C ASN A 54 7.96 -6.48 -5.77
N TYR A 55 6.80 -6.17 -6.35
CA TYR A 55 6.62 -4.94 -7.10
C TYR A 55 6.74 -3.70 -6.21
N LEU A 56 6.02 -3.66 -5.10
CA LEU A 56 6.02 -2.50 -4.20
C LEU A 56 7.39 -2.23 -3.58
N VAL A 57 8.12 -3.29 -3.22
CA VAL A 57 9.44 -3.17 -2.58
C VAL A 57 10.54 -2.90 -3.63
N GLY A 58 10.48 -3.56 -4.79
CA GLY A 58 11.51 -3.47 -5.84
C GLY A 58 11.35 -2.26 -6.74
N GLU A 59 10.16 -2.07 -7.32
CA GLU A 59 9.91 -0.98 -8.28
C GLU A 59 9.59 0.36 -7.58
N ARG A 60 9.09 0.31 -6.35
CA ARG A 60 8.75 1.49 -5.53
C ARG A 60 7.98 2.56 -6.31
N PRO A 61 6.70 2.34 -6.60
CA PRO A 61 5.87 3.33 -7.30
C PRO A 61 5.84 4.67 -6.54
N ASP A 62 5.58 5.76 -7.25
CA ASP A 62 5.53 7.11 -6.66
C ASP A 62 4.38 7.29 -5.66
N VAL A 63 3.31 6.49 -5.80
CA VAL A 63 2.15 6.50 -4.91
C VAL A 63 1.39 5.18 -5.00
N ILE A 64 0.75 4.81 -3.91
CA ILE A 64 -0.18 3.66 -3.83
C ILE A 64 -1.59 4.20 -3.63
N LEU A 65 -2.50 3.88 -4.56
CA LEU A 65 -3.94 4.07 -4.38
C LEU A 65 -4.53 2.76 -3.86
N ASN A 66 -4.79 2.69 -2.56
CA ASN A 66 -5.33 1.50 -1.90
C ASN A 66 -6.86 1.55 -1.86
N ILE A 67 -7.52 0.64 -2.55
CA ILE A 67 -8.98 0.53 -2.57
C ILE A 67 -9.43 -0.36 -1.41
N ILE A 68 -10.21 0.21 -0.49
CA ILE A 68 -10.69 -0.44 0.73
C ILE A 68 -12.18 -0.73 0.60
N ASP A 69 -12.62 -1.92 0.98
CA ASP A 69 -14.04 -2.24 1.11
C ASP A 69 -14.60 -1.62 2.41
N GLY A 70 -15.44 -0.58 2.26
CA GLY A 70 -16.06 0.14 3.38
C GLY A 70 -17.05 -0.73 4.17
N THR A 71 -17.54 -1.83 3.62
CA THR A 71 -18.43 -2.77 4.32
C THR A 71 -17.68 -3.79 5.18
N ASN A 72 -16.33 -3.86 5.03
CA ASN A 72 -15.46 -4.78 5.75
C ASN A 72 -14.09 -4.13 6.07
N LEU A 73 -14.12 -3.02 6.80
CA LEU A 73 -12.94 -2.20 7.08
C LEU A 73 -11.84 -2.99 7.79
N GLU A 74 -12.16 -3.67 8.88
CA GLU A 74 -11.19 -4.34 9.75
C GLU A 74 -10.23 -5.24 8.96
N ARG A 75 -10.79 -6.05 8.06
CA ARG A 75 -9.99 -6.94 7.22
C ARG A 75 -9.07 -6.19 6.24
N ASN A 76 -9.54 -5.07 5.71
CA ASN A 76 -8.81 -4.31 4.69
C ASN A 76 -7.75 -3.40 5.29
N LEU A 77 -7.98 -2.87 6.49
CA LEU A 77 -7.06 -1.94 7.15
C LEU A 77 -5.72 -2.57 7.53
N TYR A 78 -5.68 -3.90 7.73
CA TYR A 78 -4.43 -4.61 7.97
C TYR A 78 -3.43 -4.44 6.82
N LEU A 79 -3.88 -4.58 5.58
CA LEU A 79 -3.04 -4.28 4.42
C LEU A 79 -2.64 -2.81 4.36
N THR A 80 -3.59 -1.90 4.65
CA THR A 80 -3.33 -0.46 4.60
C THR A 80 -2.19 -0.05 5.53
N THR A 81 -2.15 -0.58 6.75
CA THR A 81 -1.06 -0.31 7.69
C THR A 81 0.29 -0.80 7.16
N GLN A 82 0.34 -1.98 6.56
CA GLN A 82 1.55 -2.50 5.94
C GLN A 82 2.03 -1.67 4.75
N LEU A 83 1.10 -1.13 3.94
CA LEU A 83 1.42 -0.25 2.81
C LEU A 83 2.03 1.07 3.28
N VAL A 84 1.48 1.66 4.34
CA VAL A 84 2.03 2.89 4.94
C VAL A 84 3.44 2.68 5.48
N GLU A 85 3.72 1.51 6.06
CA GLU A 85 5.05 1.14 6.58
C GLU A 85 6.13 1.03 5.49
N LEU A 86 5.75 0.83 4.22
CA LEU A 86 6.70 0.83 3.09
C LEU A 86 7.36 2.20 2.84
N GLY A 87 6.83 3.27 3.44
CA GLY A 87 7.32 4.64 3.21
C GLY A 87 7.02 5.20 1.82
N ILE A 88 6.14 4.54 1.06
CA ILE A 88 5.60 5.03 -0.20
C ILE A 88 4.34 5.83 0.11
N PRO A 89 4.09 7.00 -0.50
CA PRO A 89 2.85 7.74 -0.31
C PRO A 89 1.62 6.85 -0.58
N VAL A 90 0.65 6.84 0.35
CA VAL A 90 -0.59 6.06 0.24
C VAL A 90 -1.78 7.00 0.26
N VAL A 91 -2.71 6.78 -0.64
CA VAL A 91 -4.06 7.34 -0.58
C VAL A 91 -5.05 6.18 -0.45
N ALA A 92 -5.83 6.16 0.61
CA ALA A 92 -6.83 5.12 0.86
C ALA A 92 -8.20 5.58 0.34
N ALA A 93 -8.76 4.84 -0.61
CA ALA A 93 -10.08 5.10 -1.17
C ALA A 93 -11.09 4.07 -0.62
N VAL A 94 -11.93 4.51 0.30
CA VAL A 94 -12.99 3.68 0.89
C VAL A 94 -14.13 3.55 -0.10
N ASN A 95 -14.24 2.37 -0.69
CA ASN A 95 -15.24 2.02 -1.69
C ASN A 95 -16.53 1.49 -1.05
N MET A 96 -17.58 1.36 -1.84
CA MET A 96 -18.91 0.91 -1.43
C MET A 96 -19.59 1.84 -0.42
N MET A 97 -19.24 3.13 -0.40
CA MET A 97 -19.83 4.10 0.52
C MET A 97 -21.33 4.30 0.32
N ASP A 98 -21.85 3.99 -0.86
CA ASP A 98 -23.30 3.92 -1.11
C ASP A 98 -23.98 2.78 -0.36
N VAL A 99 -23.31 1.64 -0.21
CA VAL A 99 -23.82 0.48 0.57
C VAL A 99 -23.72 0.80 2.07
N VAL A 100 -22.59 1.33 2.54
CA VAL A 100 -22.39 1.75 3.92
C VAL A 100 -23.51 2.70 4.37
N LYS A 101 -23.75 3.77 3.58
CA LYS A 101 -24.82 4.74 3.84
C LYS A 101 -26.23 4.13 3.80
N LYS A 102 -26.45 3.18 2.87
CA LYS A 102 -27.75 2.47 2.77
C LYS A 102 -28.03 1.60 4.01
N ASN A 103 -26.99 0.99 4.58
CA ASN A 103 -27.10 0.17 5.79
C ASN A 103 -27.27 1.02 7.06
N GLY A 104 -27.14 2.35 6.98
CA GLY A 104 -27.21 3.26 8.13
C GLY A 104 -25.89 3.39 8.88
N ASP A 105 -24.83 2.77 8.37
CA ASP A 105 -23.48 2.84 8.94
C ASP A 105 -22.80 4.17 8.60
N LYS A 106 -21.85 4.58 9.44
CA LYS A 106 -21.06 5.80 9.26
C LYS A 106 -19.59 5.49 9.47
N ILE A 107 -18.75 5.95 8.54
CA ILE A 107 -17.30 5.88 8.65
C ILE A 107 -16.79 7.31 8.86
N ASN A 108 -16.04 7.53 9.92
CA ASN A 108 -15.38 8.82 10.16
C ASN A 108 -14.07 8.88 9.35
N ILE A 109 -14.16 9.39 8.13
CA ILE A 109 -13.04 9.48 7.18
C ILE A 109 -11.88 10.33 7.75
N SER A 110 -12.18 11.43 8.43
CA SER A 110 -11.14 12.29 9.02
C SER A 110 -10.38 11.59 10.14
N GLN A 111 -11.08 10.90 11.03
CA GLN A 111 -10.43 10.11 12.07
C GLN A 111 -9.62 8.95 11.47
N LEU A 112 -10.18 8.23 10.50
CA LEU A 112 -9.50 7.14 9.82
C LEU A 112 -8.20 7.62 9.15
N SER A 113 -8.23 8.81 8.52
CA SER A 113 -7.04 9.42 7.93
C SER A 113 -5.96 9.72 8.97
N THR A 114 -6.36 10.25 10.13
CA THR A 114 -5.44 10.54 11.24
C THR A 114 -4.80 9.27 11.80
N GLU A 115 -5.61 8.25 12.05
CA GLU A 115 -5.14 6.97 12.63
C GLU A 115 -4.21 6.19 11.67
N LEU A 116 -4.49 6.23 10.37
CA LEU A 116 -3.67 5.57 9.36
C LEU A 116 -2.41 6.38 8.97
N GLY A 117 -2.39 7.68 9.25
CA GLY A 117 -1.33 8.58 8.81
C GLY A 117 -1.27 8.77 7.29
N CYS A 118 -2.37 8.55 6.58
CA CYS A 118 -2.47 8.74 5.14
C CYS A 118 -3.76 9.44 4.75
N GLU A 119 -3.81 9.99 3.54
CA GLU A 119 -5.03 10.61 3.03
C GLU A 119 -6.11 9.56 2.75
N VAL A 120 -7.33 9.80 3.21
CA VAL A 120 -8.48 8.92 3.00
C VAL A 120 -9.58 9.67 2.26
N CYS A 121 -10.24 9.00 1.30
CA CYS A 121 -11.39 9.55 0.58
C CYS A 121 -12.50 8.50 0.40
N GLU A 122 -13.72 8.98 0.20
CA GLU A 122 -14.89 8.13 -0.08
C GLU A 122 -15.06 7.93 -1.59
N ILE A 123 -15.31 6.69 -2.01
CA ILE A 123 -15.67 6.40 -3.39
C ILE A 123 -16.86 5.43 -3.47
N SER A 124 -17.52 5.43 -4.61
CA SER A 124 -18.39 4.35 -5.05
C SER A 124 -18.07 4.02 -6.50
N ALA A 125 -17.33 2.95 -6.71
CA ALA A 125 -16.96 2.50 -8.06
C ALA A 125 -18.19 2.15 -8.91
N LEU A 126 -19.24 1.59 -8.28
CA LEU A 126 -20.50 1.27 -8.95
C LEU A 126 -21.18 2.52 -9.49
N LYS A 127 -21.25 3.58 -8.70
CA LYS A 127 -21.88 4.87 -9.08
C LYS A 127 -20.92 5.80 -9.84
N GLY A 128 -19.63 5.52 -9.83
CA GLY A 128 -18.60 6.36 -10.42
C GLY A 128 -18.35 7.66 -9.65
N THR A 129 -18.70 7.71 -8.36
CA THR A 129 -18.48 8.90 -7.51
C THR A 129 -17.17 8.83 -6.77
N GLY A 130 -16.48 9.97 -6.61
CA GLY A 130 -15.22 10.10 -5.87
C GLY A 130 -13.96 9.55 -6.55
N ILE A 131 -14.11 8.86 -7.70
CA ILE A 131 -12.99 8.18 -8.38
C ILE A 131 -11.96 9.19 -8.90
N THR A 132 -12.43 10.24 -9.57
CA THR A 132 -11.55 11.30 -10.09
C THR A 132 -10.83 12.02 -8.96
N GLU A 133 -11.55 12.32 -7.88
CA GLU A 133 -10.96 12.95 -6.69
C GLU A 133 -9.87 12.06 -6.05
N ALA A 134 -10.12 10.76 -5.95
CA ALA A 134 -9.13 9.80 -5.44
C ALA A 134 -7.86 9.77 -6.32
N ALA A 135 -8.03 9.78 -7.65
CA ALA A 135 -6.91 9.82 -8.58
C ALA A 135 -6.11 11.13 -8.48
N GLU A 136 -6.78 12.27 -8.38
CA GLU A 136 -6.13 13.59 -8.19
C GLU A 136 -5.36 13.67 -6.87
N LYS A 137 -5.93 13.14 -5.78
CA LYS A 137 -5.26 13.03 -4.49
C LYS A 137 -4.00 12.15 -4.58
N ALA A 138 -4.07 11.03 -5.29
CA ALA A 138 -2.92 10.17 -5.51
C ALA A 138 -1.82 10.89 -6.30
N ILE A 139 -2.16 11.59 -7.38
CA ILE A 139 -1.19 12.39 -8.16
C ILE A 139 -0.53 13.46 -7.27
N LYS A 140 -1.32 14.17 -6.49
CA LYS A 140 -0.82 15.20 -5.58
C LYS A 140 0.11 14.61 -4.52
N ALA A 141 -0.23 13.46 -3.97
CA ALA A 141 0.62 12.75 -3.01
C ALA A 141 1.95 12.34 -3.64
N ALA A 142 1.94 11.81 -4.88
CA ALA A 142 3.14 11.47 -5.64
C ALA A 142 4.06 12.69 -5.87
N GLN A 143 3.47 13.85 -6.15
CA GLN A 143 4.23 15.09 -6.41
C GLN A 143 4.74 15.80 -5.18
N SER A 144 4.10 15.59 -4.01
CA SER A 144 4.41 16.33 -2.79
C SER A 144 5.72 15.92 -2.12
N ASN A 145 6.33 14.83 -2.54
CA ASN A 145 7.53 14.25 -1.91
C ASN A 145 7.36 14.07 -0.38
N THR A 146 6.12 13.94 0.10
CA THR A 146 5.80 13.86 1.51
C THR A 146 6.28 12.53 2.05
N LYS A 147 7.22 12.56 3.00
CA LYS A 147 7.61 11.35 3.72
C LYS A 147 6.40 10.82 4.48
N MET A 148 6.04 9.57 4.22
CA MET A 148 5.03 8.89 5.02
C MET A 148 5.64 8.54 6.37
N ILE A 149 5.00 9.03 7.44
CA ILE A 149 5.37 8.70 8.81
C ILE A 149 4.28 7.77 9.33
N PRO A 150 4.57 6.47 9.52
CA PRO A 150 3.59 5.56 10.10
C PRO A 150 3.14 6.06 11.47
N GLN A 151 1.83 6.18 11.67
CA GLN A 151 1.26 6.59 12.95
C GLN A 151 1.13 5.41 13.91
N HIS A 152 1.12 4.19 13.37
CA HIS A 152 1.08 2.99 14.20
C HIS A 152 2.42 2.78 14.91
N THR A 153 2.35 2.71 16.22
CA THR A 153 3.50 2.36 17.08
C THR A 153 3.19 1.07 17.84
N PHE A 154 4.18 0.21 17.92
CA PHE A 154 4.12 -0.99 18.74
C PHE A 154 4.36 -0.67 20.23
N SER A 155 4.37 -1.67 21.09
CA SER A 155 4.80 -1.48 22.47
C SER A 155 6.25 -0.99 22.54
N GLY A 156 6.61 -0.23 23.58
CA GLY A 156 7.94 0.36 23.70
C GLY A 156 9.09 -0.63 23.60
N VAL A 157 8.90 -1.89 24.05
CA VAL A 157 9.89 -2.97 23.92
C VAL A 157 10.11 -3.34 22.46
N VAL A 158 9.05 -3.41 21.67
CA VAL A 158 9.13 -3.72 20.22
C VAL A 158 9.75 -2.55 19.47
N GLU A 159 9.32 -1.31 19.74
CA GLU A 159 9.93 -0.12 19.11
C GLU A 159 11.43 -0.01 19.40
N HIS A 160 11.85 -0.33 20.62
CA HIS A 160 13.26 -0.35 20.98
C HIS A 160 14.03 -1.43 20.20
N ALA A 161 13.45 -2.63 20.04
CA ALA A 161 14.05 -3.69 19.24
C ALA A 161 14.16 -3.30 17.75
N LEU A 162 13.12 -2.65 17.19
CA LEU A 162 13.14 -2.16 15.81
C LEU A 162 14.23 -1.10 15.60
N ALA A 163 14.36 -0.15 16.52
CA ALA A 163 15.41 0.87 16.47
C ALA A 163 16.82 0.24 16.49
N HIS A 164 17.05 -0.80 17.30
CA HIS A 164 18.31 -1.52 17.28
C HIS A 164 18.58 -2.24 15.96
N ILE A 165 17.55 -2.81 15.31
CA ILE A 165 17.69 -3.44 13.99
C ILE A 165 18.02 -2.38 12.94
N GLU A 166 17.35 -1.24 12.96
CA GLU A 166 17.60 -0.12 12.05
C GLU A 166 19.04 0.35 12.15
N GLU A 167 19.54 0.56 13.36
CA GLU A 167 20.92 0.99 13.60
C GLU A 167 21.96 -0.07 13.22
N ALA A 168 21.69 -1.34 13.55
CA ALA A 168 22.68 -2.40 13.38
C ALA A 168 22.85 -2.89 11.94
N VAL A 169 21.78 -2.90 11.13
CA VAL A 169 21.78 -3.56 9.81
C VAL A 169 21.14 -2.74 8.69
N LEU A 170 20.48 -1.63 8.99
CA LEU A 170 19.74 -0.85 8.01
C LEU A 170 20.22 0.61 7.88
N HIS A 171 21.24 1.03 8.63
CA HIS A 171 21.71 2.42 8.67
C HIS A 171 22.12 2.98 7.29
N ASP A 172 22.58 2.15 6.37
CA ASP A 172 22.94 2.54 5.00
C ASP A 172 21.73 2.61 4.05
N MET A 173 20.55 2.17 4.51
CA MET A 173 19.34 2.18 3.71
C MET A 173 18.60 3.51 3.84
N PRO A 174 17.92 3.99 2.78
CA PRO A 174 17.09 5.19 2.89
C PRO A 174 16.10 5.11 4.06
N GLU A 175 16.07 6.14 4.91
CA GLU A 175 15.27 6.21 6.15
C GLU A 175 13.80 5.76 5.96
N GLY A 176 13.15 6.18 4.86
CA GLY A 176 11.76 5.79 4.56
C GLY A 176 11.54 4.30 4.26
N GLN A 177 12.61 3.50 4.16
CA GLN A 177 12.55 2.06 3.93
C GLN A 177 12.89 1.26 5.19
N GLN A 178 13.68 1.84 6.10
CA GLN A 178 14.25 1.13 7.24
C GLN A 178 13.18 0.46 8.10
N ARG A 179 12.09 1.16 8.42
CA ARG A 179 11.03 0.66 9.29
C ARG A 179 10.40 -0.64 8.77
N TRP A 180 10.03 -0.70 7.48
CA TRP A 180 9.44 -1.91 6.92
C TRP A 180 10.41 -3.11 7.00
N TYR A 181 11.67 -2.89 6.65
CA TYR A 181 12.69 -3.93 6.74
C TYR A 181 12.97 -4.34 8.18
N ALA A 182 13.03 -3.39 9.12
CA ALA A 182 13.20 -3.68 10.54
C ALA A 182 12.07 -4.58 11.08
N ILE A 183 10.82 -4.27 10.74
CA ILE A 183 9.66 -5.10 11.10
C ILE A 183 9.80 -6.50 10.51
N LYS A 184 10.17 -6.64 9.24
CA LYS A 184 10.32 -7.95 8.59
C LYS A 184 11.49 -8.77 9.16
N ILE A 185 12.57 -8.13 9.54
CA ILE A 185 13.69 -8.79 10.24
C ILE A 185 13.24 -9.23 11.64
N PHE A 186 12.54 -8.37 12.37
CA PHE A 186 11.99 -8.70 13.69
C PHE A 186 11.00 -9.88 13.63
N GLU A 187 10.15 -9.93 12.60
CA GLU A 187 9.23 -11.04 12.31
C GLU A 187 9.96 -12.31 11.80
N ARG A 188 11.27 -12.25 11.57
CA ARG A 188 12.07 -13.31 10.97
C ARG A 188 11.57 -13.77 9.61
N ASP A 189 11.14 -12.80 8.77
CA ASP A 189 10.74 -13.08 7.39
C ASP A 189 11.91 -13.68 6.59
N GLU A 190 11.80 -14.96 6.28
CA GLU A 190 12.88 -15.73 5.65
C GLU A 190 13.35 -15.16 4.32
N LYS A 191 12.44 -14.55 3.53
CA LYS A 191 12.79 -13.96 2.23
C LYS A 191 13.58 -12.67 2.42
N VAL A 192 13.21 -11.84 3.40
CA VAL A 192 13.95 -10.62 3.71
C VAL A 192 15.31 -10.96 4.29
N LEU A 193 15.38 -11.91 5.23
CA LEU A 193 16.65 -12.37 5.79
C LEU A 193 17.60 -12.89 4.71
N ALA A 194 17.09 -13.72 3.79
CA ALA A 194 17.87 -14.24 2.68
C ALA A 194 18.35 -13.13 1.72
N MET A 195 17.47 -12.20 1.38
CA MET A 195 17.79 -11.07 0.50
C MET A 195 18.87 -10.16 1.10
N MET A 196 18.87 -9.99 2.40
CA MET A 196 19.83 -9.15 3.13
C MET A 196 21.06 -9.94 3.63
N ASN A 197 21.17 -11.22 3.31
CA ASN A 197 22.24 -12.10 3.79
C ASN A 197 22.37 -12.16 5.30
N ILE A 198 21.26 -12.06 6.03
CA ILE A 198 21.22 -12.16 7.49
C ILE A 198 21.00 -13.64 7.87
N PRO A 199 21.89 -14.25 8.68
CA PRO A 199 21.71 -15.63 9.15
C PRO A 199 20.45 -15.77 10.02
N LYS A 200 19.75 -16.92 9.92
CA LYS A 200 18.50 -17.18 10.65
C LYS A 200 18.66 -17.28 12.18
N ASP A 201 19.87 -17.46 12.65
CA ASP A 201 20.26 -17.70 14.04
C ASP A 201 20.89 -16.46 14.74
N LYS A 202 20.84 -15.31 14.06
CA LYS A 202 21.27 -14.01 14.60
C LYS A 202 20.14 -13.13 15.08
#